data_4ce141e94872d4598da180bf0de9a7ae
#
_entry.id   4ce141e94872d4598da180bf0de9a7ae
#
_cell.length_a   1.000
_cell.length_b   1.000
_cell.length_c   1.000
_cell.angle_alpha   90.00
_cell.angle_beta   90.00
_cell.angle_gamma   90.00
#
_symmetry.space_group_name_H-M   'P 1'
#
loop_
_entity.id
_entity.type
_entity.pdbx_description
1 polymer ?
#
loop_
_entity_poly.entity_id
_entity_poly.type
_entity_poly.pdbx_seq_one_letter_code
_entity_poly.pdbx_strand_id
1 'polypeptide(L)'
;DLEWTGSPDPRIAAEASRVVLSSHLSTFDASELEPCYRAMRATGAAVVKIAAPVDHLMDLVPMAVLGRRAAVNDERAVLLGMGPAGAPSRLLASRFGACWSYAGSVAPGQFSAARMVREFRYRDIGVDSELYGVVGNPVGHSVSPAMHNAGFAAAGRDAVYLPLTAADADDFFGFAEAFGLTGASVTAPFKGAAFERVATTDDVGRRIGAVNTVRRCGEDWQGMNSDVPGFLEPLTDRLACKGLRATVLGAGGAARAAALALVEGGASVDVCARVKARAEETAGVCGAQVGTFPPVPGSWDLLVNATPVGTSPKSDVSPMPSSALDGGFVYDLVYNPNPTRLMREAAAQGCATLGGLEMLVAQAERQFEWWTGARPADSVFATAARAWLTDTRERGA
;
A
#
# COMPACT_ATOMS: atom_id res chain seq x y z
N ASP A 1 3.33 20.88 27.45
CA ASP A 1 3.69 19.48 27.32
C ASP A 1 4.85 19.18 28.27
N LEU A 2 4.70 18.21 29.17
CA LEU A 2 5.71 17.79 30.13
C LEU A 2 6.01 16.31 29.92
N GLU A 3 7.29 15.94 29.92
CA GLU A 3 7.67 14.53 29.80
C GLU A 3 7.52 13.80 31.13
N TRP A 4 6.91 12.62 31.10
CA TRP A 4 6.75 11.74 32.27
C TRP A 4 8.04 11.00 32.57
N THR A 5 8.58 11.20 33.75
CA THR A 5 9.86 10.60 34.21
C THR A 5 9.67 9.47 35.22
N GLY A 6 8.44 8.94 35.33
CA GLY A 6 8.12 7.86 36.29
C GLY A 6 7.72 8.35 37.69
N SER A 7 7.77 9.66 37.93
CA SER A 7 7.36 10.28 39.24
C SER A 7 6.57 11.55 39.00
N PRO A 8 5.64 11.93 39.93
CA PRO A 8 4.89 13.16 39.83
C PRO A 8 5.79 14.39 39.88
N ASP A 9 5.64 15.29 38.93
CA ASP A 9 6.29 16.60 38.92
C ASP A 9 5.44 17.59 39.71
N PRO A 10 5.99 18.36 40.68
CA PRO A 10 5.24 19.35 41.44
C PRO A 10 4.53 20.42 40.59
N ARG A 11 5.05 20.71 39.40
CA ARG A 11 4.45 21.64 38.43
C ARG A 11 3.09 21.16 37.93
N ILE A 12 2.87 19.84 37.85
CA ILE A 12 1.60 19.28 37.43
C ILE A 12 0.50 19.62 38.43
N ALA A 13 0.76 19.49 39.73
CA ALA A 13 -0.22 19.77 40.76
C ALA A 13 -0.70 21.24 40.75
N ALA A 14 0.18 22.17 40.38
CA ALA A 14 -0.13 23.61 40.32
C ALA A 14 -1.00 23.99 39.10
N GLU A 15 -0.85 23.31 37.99
CA GLU A 15 -1.50 23.65 36.70
C GLU A 15 -2.12 22.45 35.98
N ALA A 16 -2.59 21.45 36.70
CA ALA A 16 -3.05 20.17 36.17
C ALA A 16 -4.03 20.30 34.99
N SER A 17 -4.96 21.26 35.06
CA SER A 17 -5.96 21.53 34.01
C SER A 17 -5.39 22.02 32.68
N ARG A 18 -4.10 22.40 32.64
CA ARG A 18 -3.40 22.95 31.46
C ARG A 18 -2.26 22.05 30.96
N VAL A 19 -1.96 20.98 31.70
CA VAL A 19 -0.81 20.11 31.40
C VAL A 19 -1.21 19.00 30.46
N VAL A 20 -0.45 18.83 29.38
CA VAL A 20 -0.33 17.60 28.60
C VAL A 20 0.86 16.85 29.18
N LEU A 21 0.61 15.71 29.82
CA LEU A 21 1.66 14.84 30.35
C LEU A 21 1.97 13.78 29.30
N SER A 22 3.20 13.76 28.81
CA SER A 22 3.64 12.89 27.70
C SER A 22 4.63 11.84 28.19
N SER A 23 4.50 10.63 27.70
CA SER A 23 5.51 9.58 27.83
C SER A 23 5.89 9.06 26.44
N HIS A 24 7.19 9.06 26.13
CA HIS A 24 7.76 8.47 24.94
C HIS A 24 8.49 7.18 25.35
N LEU A 25 7.81 6.05 25.17
CA LEU A 25 8.37 4.74 25.53
C LEU A 25 9.50 4.39 24.56
N SER A 26 10.53 3.71 25.06
CA SER A 26 11.65 3.21 24.25
C SER A 26 11.34 1.86 23.58
N THR A 27 10.41 1.11 24.14
CA THR A 27 9.91 -0.18 23.66
C THR A 27 8.41 -0.25 23.86
N PHE A 28 7.72 -1.05 23.06
CA PHE A 28 6.31 -1.36 23.27
C PHE A 28 6.17 -2.66 24.09
N ASP A 29 5.44 -2.56 25.18
CA ASP A 29 4.93 -3.70 25.94
C ASP A 29 3.47 -3.41 26.32
N ALA A 30 2.56 -4.23 25.79
CA ALA A 30 1.12 -4.06 26.04
C ALA A 30 0.77 -4.17 27.54
N SER A 31 1.52 -4.94 28.32
CA SER A 31 1.29 -5.12 29.76
C SER A 31 1.63 -3.85 30.58
N GLU A 32 2.57 -3.05 30.10
CA GLU A 32 3.02 -1.81 30.75
C GLU A 32 2.18 -0.59 30.36
N LEU A 33 1.40 -0.67 29.27
CA LEU A 33 0.64 0.46 28.73
C LEU A 33 -0.38 1.00 29.75
N GLU A 34 -1.20 0.12 30.31
CA GLU A 34 -2.22 0.51 31.29
C GLU A 34 -1.65 0.98 32.62
N PRO A 35 -0.67 0.32 33.25
CA PRO A 35 0.01 0.83 34.44
C PRO A 35 0.60 2.23 34.24
N CYS A 36 1.28 2.47 33.11
CA CYS A 36 1.82 3.78 32.76
C CYS A 36 0.70 4.83 32.65
N TYR A 37 -0.36 4.52 31.90
CA TYR A 37 -1.51 5.41 31.75
C TYR A 37 -2.13 5.78 33.09
N ARG A 38 -2.39 4.81 33.99
CA ARG A 38 -2.98 5.04 35.31
C ARG A 38 -2.10 5.91 36.20
N ALA A 39 -0.79 5.64 36.21
CA ALA A 39 0.16 6.44 36.96
C ALA A 39 0.17 7.90 36.52
N MET A 40 0.16 8.13 35.21
CA MET A 40 0.07 9.48 34.63
C MET A 40 -1.27 10.16 34.93
N ARG A 41 -2.40 9.45 34.85
CA ARG A 41 -3.74 9.97 35.16
C ARG A 41 -3.86 10.37 36.63
N ALA A 42 -3.27 9.62 37.54
CA ALA A 42 -3.30 9.90 38.98
C ALA A 42 -2.66 11.25 39.35
N THR A 43 -1.84 11.85 38.44
CA THR A 43 -1.27 13.19 38.63
C THR A 43 -2.29 14.31 38.46
N GLY A 44 -3.45 14.03 37.87
CA GLY A 44 -4.48 15.03 37.55
C GLY A 44 -4.24 15.80 36.26
N ALA A 45 -3.22 15.45 35.46
CA ALA A 45 -2.94 16.12 34.20
C ALA A 45 -4.17 16.14 33.27
N ALA A 46 -4.38 17.28 32.58
CA ALA A 46 -5.53 17.50 31.71
C ALA A 46 -5.60 16.50 30.56
N VAL A 47 -4.46 16.11 30.01
CA VAL A 47 -4.34 15.14 28.92
C VAL A 47 -3.16 14.23 29.20
N VAL A 48 -3.35 12.93 29.00
CA VAL A 48 -2.27 11.93 29.00
C VAL A 48 -1.95 11.57 27.57
N LYS A 49 -0.67 11.70 27.19
CA LYS A 49 -0.15 11.27 25.89
C LYS A 49 0.87 10.15 26.09
N ILE A 50 0.70 9.04 25.37
CA ILE A 50 1.70 7.95 25.32
C ILE A 50 2.02 7.70 23.86
N ALA A 51 3.31 7.74 23.52
CA ALA A 51 3.83 7.36 22.22
C ALA A 51 4.81 6.20 22.39
N ALA A 52 4.60 5.11 21.68
CA ALA A 52 5.44 3.91 21.76
C ALA A 52 5.86 3.43 20.37
N PRO A 53 7.10 2.93 20.19
CA PRO A 53 7.48 2.26 18.95
C PRO A 53 6.64 1.01 18.78
N VAL A 54 6.14 0.78 17.56
CA VAL A 54 5.36 -0.41 17.21
C VAL A 54 5.90 -1.00 15.92
N ASP A 55 6.12 -2.30 15.93
CA ASP A 55 6.63 -3.05 14.79
C ASP A 55 5.52 -3.88 14.11
N HIS A 56 4.42 -4.13 14.83
CA HIS A 56 3.25 -4.85 14.38
C HIS A 56 2.01 -3.94 14.36
N LEU A 57 1.11 -4.16 13.40
CA LEU A 57 -0.21 -3.50 13.39
C LEU A 57 -1.03 -3.92 14.63
N MET A 58 -0.87 -5.15 15.09
CA MET A 58 -1.55 -5.68 16.28
C MET A 58 -1.14 -4.96 17.58
N ASP A 59 0.02 -4.33 17.65
CA ASP A 59 0.44 -3.50 18.79
C ASP A 59 -0.49 -2.29 18.99
N LEU A 60 -1.20 -1.89 17.95
CA LEU A 60 -2.17 -0.78 18.00
C LEU A 60 -3.48 -1.17 18.69
N VAL A 61 -3.81 -2.45 18.77
CA VAL A 61 -5.10 -2.92 19.34
C VAL A 61 -5.21 -2.54 20.83
N PRO A 62 -4.26 -2.90 21.72
CA PRO A 62 -4.34 -2.50 23.13
C PRO A 62 -4.33 -0.98 23.33
N MET A 63 -3.63 -0.22 22.47
CA MET A 63 -3.68 1.25 22.49
C MET A 63 -5.09 1.77 22.20
N ALA A 64 -5.74 1.25 21.14
CA ALA A 64 -7.10 1.65 20.79
C ALA A 64 -8.13 1.25 21.86
N VAL A 65 -7.97 0.07 22.47
CA VAL A 65 -8.84 -0.37 23.58
C VAL A 65 -8.73 0.56 24.77
N LEU A 66 -7.50 0.87 25.18
CA LEU A 66 -7.24 1.81 26.29
C LEU A 66 -7.79 3.21 26.00
N GLY A 67 -7.53 3.75 24.80
CA GLY A 67 -7.96 5.11 24.45
C GLY A 67 -9.49 5.21 24.34
N ARG A 68 -10.18 4.23 23.77
CA ARG A 68 -11.66 4.20 23.75
C ARG A 68 -12.24 4.13 25.16
N ARG A 69 -11.65 3.33 26.05
CA ARG A 69 -12.08 3.27 27.46
C ARG A 69 -11.86 4.62 28.14
N ALA A 70 -10.73 5.30 27.92
CA ALA A 70 -10.48 6.64 28.43
C ALA A 70 -11.55 7.62 27.95
N ALA A 71 -11.88 7.62 26.66
CA ALA A 71 -12.91 8.49 26.09
C ALA A 71 -14.30 8.26 26.70
N VAL A 72 -14.69 6.99 26.94
CA VAL A 72 -15.96 6.64 27.61
C VAL A 72 -16.02 7.18 29.04
N ASN A 73 -14.87 7.24 29.72
CA ASN A 73 -14.74 7.79 31.08
C ASN A 73 -14.55 9.33 31.12
N ASP A 74 -14.73 10.01 29.98
CA ASP A 74 -14.46 11.45 29.83
C ASP A 74 -12.99 11.84 30.16
N GLU A 75 -12.07 10.92 29.97
CA GLU A 75 -10.64 11.13 30.15
C GLU A 75 -9.99 11.50 28.81
N ARG A 76 -9.27 12.61 28.79
CA ARG A 76 -8.59 13.07 27.59
C ARG A 76 -7.25 12.35 27.43
N ALA A 77 -7.11 11.61 26.34
CA ALA A 77 -5.92 10.83 26.04
C ALA A 77 -5.49 10.96 24.58
N VAL A 78 -4.21 10.69 24.33
CA VAL A 78 -3.63 10.51 22.99
C VAL A 78 -2.66 9.35 23.04
N LEU A 79 -3.00 8.24 22.39
CA LEU A 79 -2.17 7.03 22.32
C LEU A 79 -1.71 6.83 20.86
N LEU A 80 -0.40 6.82 20.64
CA LEU A 80 0.20 6.84 19.31
C LEU A 80 1.25 5.74 19.14
N GLY A 81 1.13 4.94 18.09
CA GLY A 81 2.21 4.10 17.60
C GLY A 81 3.24 4.94 16.85
N MET A 82 4.53 4.76 17.15
CA MET A 82 5.64 5.30 16.38
C MET A 82 6.13 4.25 15.37
N GLY A 83 6.70 4.71 14.24
CA GLY A 83 7.11 3.85 13.15
C GLY A 83 6.04 3.65 12.07
N PRO A 84 6.38 2.95 10.97
CA PRO A 84 5.47 2.74 9.84
C PRO A 84 4.19 1.98 10.21
N ALA A 85 4.28 0.95 11.06
CA ALA A 85 3.13 0.20 11.57
C ALA A 85 2.20 1.06 12.43
N GLY A 86 2.74 2.12 13.07
CA GLY A 86 2.00 3.07 13.89
C GLY A 86 1.13 4.08 13.12
N ALA A 87 1.29 4.18 11.80
CA ALA A 87 0.59 5.16 10.96
C ALA A 87 -0.93 5.22 11.14
N PRO A 88 -1.67 4.09 11.27
CA PRO A 88 -3.12 4.09 11.49
C PRO A 88 -3.54 4.84 12.76
N SER A 89 -2.76 4.81 13.85
CA SER A 89 -3.11 5.49 15.10
C SER A 89 -3.23 7.01 14.95
N ARG A 90 -2.52 7.59 13.97
CA ARG A 90 -2.60 9.03 13.68
C ARG A 90 -3.79 9.38 12.80
N LEU A 91 -4.12 8.53 11.85
CA LEU A 91 -5.21 8.76 10.90
C LEU A 91 -6.57 8.42 11.50
N LEU A 92 -6.64 7.42 12.36
CA LEU A 92 -7.86 6.93 13.00
C LEU A 92 -8.02 7.45 14.44
N ALA A 93 -7.62 8.69 14.72
CA ALA A 93 -7.64 9.26 16.07
C ALA A 93 -8.99 9.07 16.78
N SER A 94 -10.12 9.23 16.08
CA SER A 94 -11.47 8.99 16.62
C SER A 94 -11.68 7.55 17.09
N ARG A 95 -11.17 6.56 16.34
CA ARG A 95 -11.26 5.14 16.72
C ARG A 95 -10.30 4.75 17.86
N PHE A 96 -9.28 5.56 18.10
CA PHE A 96 -8.39 5.44 19.24
C PHE A 96 -8.88 6.22 20.47
N GLY A 97 -10.05 6.87 20.41
CA GLY A 97 -10.56 7.72 21.50
C GLY A 97 -9.65 8.92 21.79
N ALA A 98 -8.81 9.30 20.83
CA ALA A 98 -7.84 10.38 21.02
C ALA A 98 -8.51 11.75 20.85
N CYS A 99 -8.18 12.68 21.75
CA CYS A 99 -8.74 14.04 21.71
C CYS A 99 -8.13 14.92 20.59
N TRP A 100 -7.00 14.52 20.00
CA TRP A 100 -6.39 15.06 18.76
C TRP A 100 -5.37 14.09 18.18
N SER A 101 -4.79 14.45 17.03
CA SER A 101 -3.67 13.72 16.43
C SER A 101 -2.48 14.65 16.19
N TYR A 102 -1.35 14.06 15.80
CA TYR A 102 -0.10 14.77 15.51
C TYR A 102 0.30 14.58 14.05
N ALA A 103 0.46 15.71 13.36
CA ALA A 103 1.07 15.77 12.04
C ALA A 103 2.58 16.00 12.17
N GLY A 104 3.35 15.50 11.22
CA GLY A 104 4.79 15.67 11.14
C GLY A 104 5.36 15.09 9.86
N SER A 105 6.65 15.31 9.61
CA SER A 105 7.36 14.78 8.44
C SER A 105 8.80 14.36 8.75
N VAL A 106 9.15 14.32 10.05
CA VAL A 106 10.54 14.10 10.49
C VAL A 106 10.83 12.65 10.87
N ALA A 107 9.80 11.83 11.13
CA ALA A 107 9.97 10.44 11.53
C ALA A 107 9.09 9.49 10.69
N PRO A 108 9.51 8.23 10.53
CA PRO A 108 8.70 7.21 9.85
C PRO A 108 7.30 7.10 10.47
N GLY A 109 6.28 6.88 9.63
CA GLY A 109 4.88 6.79 10.06
C GLY A 109 4.20 8.13 10.36
N GLN A 110 4.88 9.26 10.18
CA GLN A 110 4.27 10.58 10.25
C GLN A 110 3.77 11.04 8.87
N PHE A 111 2.73 11.88 8.91
CA PHE A 111 2.18 12.55 7.73
C PHE A 111 2.15 14.06 7.96
N SER A 112 2.52 14.85 6.97
CA SER A 112 2.32 16.30 7.04
C SER A 112 0.83 16.64 7.22
N ALA A 113 0.52 17.78 7.84
CA ALA A 113 -0.86 18.22 8.00
C ALA A 113 -1.59 18.35 6.66
N ALA A 114 -0.89 18.83 5.64
CA ALA A 114 -1.44 18.91 4.29
C ALA A 114 -1.83 17.52 3.74
N ARG A 115 -0.98 16.51 3.92
CA ARG A 115 -1.24 15.15 3.50
C ARG A 115 -2.40 14.52 4.28
N MET A 116 -2.45 14.71 5.60
CA MET A 116 -3.56 14.22 6.42
C MET A 116 -4.91 14.78 5.96
N VAL A 117 -4.97 16.08 5.63
CA VAL A 117 -6.22 16.72 5.21
C VAL A 117 -6.58 16.40 3.75
N ARG A 118 -5.61 16.48 2.83
CA ARG A 118 -5.90 16.38 1.38
C ARG A 118 -5.99 14.95 0.89
N GLU A 119 -5.06 14.07 1.35
CA GLU A 119 -5.01 12.69 0.89
C GLU A 119 -5.93 11.78 1.71
N PHE A 120 -5.89 11.90 3.05
CA PHE A 120 -6.66 11.03 3.94
C PHE A 120 -8.00 11.59 4.38
N ARG A 121 -8.30 12.86 4.08
CA ARG A 121 -9.55 13.51 4.52
C ARG A 121 -9.74 13.41 6.03
N TYR A 122 -8.66 13.57 6.78
CA TYR A 122 -8.59 13.34 8.24
C TYR A 122 -9.76 13.93 9.04
N ARG A 123 -10.27 15.10 8.62
CA ARG A 123 -11.37 15.78 9.33
C ARG A 123 -12.73 15.11 9.13
N ASP A 124 -12.86 14.28 8.12
CA ASP A 124 -14.11 13.60 7.75
C ASP A 124 -14.14 12.16 8.31
N ILE A 125 -13.02 11.65 8.89
CA ILE A 125 -12.93 10.28 9.40
C ILE A 125 -13.62 10.21 10.76
N GLY A 126 -14.72 9.48 10.83
CA GLY A 126 -15.47 9.15 12.03
C GLY A 126 -15.16 7.77 12.60
N VAL A 127 -15.84 7.43 13.70
CA VAL A 127 -15.77 6.07 14.28
C VAL A 127 -16.47 5.02 13.40
N ASP A 128 -17.42 5.46 12.59
CA ASP A 128 -18.25 4.60 11.72
C ASP A 128 -17.75 4.56 10.27
N SER A 129 -16.75 5.38 9.90
CA SER A 129 -16.20 5.39 8.54
C SER A 129 -15.73 4.01 8.13
N GLU A 130 -16.06 3.56 6.92
CA GLU A 130 -15.57 2.29 6.37
C GLU A 130 -14.04 2.32 6.23
N LEU A 131 -13.38 1.24 6.63
CA LEU A 131 -11.92 1.15 6.57
C LEU A 131 -11.46 0.25 5.42
N TYR A 132 -10.60 0.82 4.60
CA TYR A 132 -9.85 0.12 3.56
C TYR A 132 -8.36 0.41 3.70
N GLY A 133 -7.53 -0.33 2.97
CA GLY A 133 -6.10 -0.03 2.99
C GLY A 133 -5.28 -0.76 1.94
N VAL A 134 -4.00 -0.40 1.86
CA VAL A 134 -2.98 -1.21 1.19
C VAL A 134 -2.09 -1.84 2.23
N VAL A 135 -1.99 -3.17 2.21
CA VAL A 135 -1.07 -3.92 3.08
C VAL A 135 0.13 -4.41 2.32
N GLY A 136 1.29 -4.26 2.93
CA GLY A 136 2.59 -4.70 2.40
C GLY A 136 3.72 -4.25 3.32
N ASN A 137 4.97 -4.49 2.91
CA ASN A 137 6.13 -4.03 3.65
C ASN A 137 7.32 -3.78 2.71
N PRO A 138 7.68 -2.50 2.47
CA PRO A 138 7.05 -1.26 2.95
C PRO A 138 5.87 -0.79 2.05
N VAL A 139 4.96 0.07 2.57
CA VAL A 139 3.87 0.69 1.79
C VAL A 139 3.75 2.21 1.94
N GLY A 140 4.65 2.84 2.69
CA GLY A 140 4.59 4.28 2.97
C GLY A 140 4.65 5.20 1.73
N HIS A 141 5.17 4.69 0.62
CA HIS A 141 5.30 5.40 -0.67
C HIS A 141 4.25 4.99 -1.70
N SER A 142 3.23 4.23 -1.30
CA SER A 142 2.15 3.81 -2.20
C SER A 142 1.29 5.00 -2.62
N VAL A 143 0.95 5.04 -3.91
CA VAL A 143 0.01 6.01 -4.49
C VAL A 143 -1.45 5.59 -4.24
N SER A 144 -1.69 4.33 -3.90
CA SER A 144 -3.04 3.78 -3.72
C SER A 144 -3.90 4.57 -2.73
N PRO A 145 -3.39 5.07 -1.58
CA PRO A 145 -4.21 5.90 -0.69
C PRO A 145 -4.74 7.16 -1.37
N ALA A 146 -3.92 7.85 -2.18
CA ALA A 146 -4.37 9.05 -2.88
C ALA A 146 -5.49 8.75 -3.88
N MET A 147 -5.37 7.65 -4.64
CA MET A 147 -6.38 7.22 -5.62
C MET A 147 -7.70 6.84 -4.96
N HIS A 148 -7.65 5.90 -4.02
CA HIS A 148 -8.87 5.36 -3.40
C HIS A 148 -9.60 6.39 -2.54
N ASN A 149 -8.88 7.22 -1.77
CA ASN A 149 -9.50 8.29 -1.00
C ASN A 149 -10.16 9.34 -1.90
N ALA A 150 -9.56 9.67 -3.06
CA ALA A 150 -10.18 10.53 -4.06
C ALA A 150 -11.45 9.88 -4.64
N GLY A 151 -11.40 8.56 -4.90
CA GLY A 151 -12.56 7.80 -5.37
C GLY A 151 -13.70 7.78 -4.36
N PHE A 152 -13.42 7.52 -3.08
CA PHE A 152 -14.43 7.58 -2.02
C PHE A 152 -15.03 8.98 -1.87
N ALA A 153 -14.20 10.02 -1.96
CA ALA A 153 -14.67 11.41 -1.94
C ALA A 153 -15.62 11.72 -3.09
N ALA A 154 -15.24 11.34 -4.31
CA ALA A 154 -16.05 11.54 -5.51
C ALA A 154 -17.37 10.76 -5.48
N ALA A 155 -17.36 9.58 -4.85
CA ALA A 155 -18.56 8.75 -4.65
C ALA A 155 -19.41 9.17 -3.43
N GLY A 156 -19.02 10.19 -2.68
CA GLY A 156 -19.71 10.62 -1.45
C GLY A 156 -19.73 9.57 -0.35
N ARG A 157 -18.75 8.64 -0.33
CA ARG A 157 -18.68 7.57 0.67
C ARG A 157 -17.92 8.02 1.91
N ASP A 158 -18.47 7.69 3.07
CA ASP A 158 -17.77 7.81 4.35
C ASP A 158 -16.82 6.63 4.53
N ALA A 159 -15.66 6.73 3.90
CA ALA A 159 -14.63 5.70 3.88
C ALA A 159 -13.24 6.31 3.86
N VAL A 160 -12.26 5.60 4.41
CA VAL A 160 -10.84 5.95 4.35
C VAL A 160 -9.99 4.78 3.92
N TYR A 161 -8.99 5.05 3.10
CA TYR A 161 -8.00 4.08 2.64
C TYR A 161 -6.63 4.39 3.24
N LEU A 162 -6.06 3.45 3.97
CA LEU A 162 -4.89 3.58 4.82
C LEU A 162 -3.66 2.85 4.27
N PRO A 163 -2.43 3.33 4.50
CA PRO A 163 -1.24 2.52 4.37
C PRO A 163 -1.08 1.65 5.62
N LEU A 164 -0.98 0.32 5.44
CA LEU A 164 -0.88 -0.68 6.49
C LEU A 164 0.44 -1.44 6.33
N THR A 165 1.48 -0.98 7.03
CA THR A 165 2.76 -1.69 7.07
C THR A 165 2.65 -2.81 8.09
N ALA A 166 2.50 -4.05 7.62
CA ALA A 166 2.39 -5.23 8.46
C ALA A 166 3.72 -5.98 8.57
N ALA A 167 3.93 -6.71 9.66
CA ALA A 167 5.07 -7.60 9.81
C ALA A 167 4.89 -8.86 8.94
N ASP A 168 3.71 -9.42 8.93
CA ASP A 168 3.31 -10.58 8.16
C ASP A 168 1.78 -10.56 7.86
N ALA A 169 1.27 -11.63 7.26
CA ALA A 169 -0.14 -11.74 6.93
C ALA A 169 -1.04 -11.88 8.17
N ASP A 170 -0.58 -12.58 9.21
CA ASP A 170 -1.34 -12.79 10.44
C ASP A 170 -1.50 -11.48 11.22
N ASP A 171 -0.44 -10.66 11.27
CA ASP A 171 -0.48 -9.30 11.81
C ASP A 171 -1.52 -8.43 11.08
N PHE A 172 -1.54 -8.49 9.74
CA PHE A 172 -2.54 -7.77 8.96
C PHE A 172 -3.97 -8.26 9.21
N PHE A 173 -4.23 -9.56 9.11
CA PHE A 173 -5.60 -10.08 9.26
C PHE A 173 -6.11 -9.88 10.68
N GLY A 174 -5.27 -10.08 11.71
CA GLY A 174 -5.63 -9.78 13.11
C GLY A 174 -6.01 -8.31 13.31
N PHE A 175 -5.23 -7.39 12.78
CA PHE A 175 -5.56 -5.95 12.80
C PHE A 175 -6.85 -5.66 12.03
N ALA A 176 -7.01 -6.24 10.84
CA ALA A 176 -8.18 -6.04 10.00
C ALA A 176 -9.47 -6.49 10.70
N GLU A 177 -9.42 -7.59 11.44
CA GLU A 177 -10.53 -8.07 12.26
C GLU A 177 -10.81 -7.15 13.45
N ALA A 178 -9.77 -6.77 14.20
CA ALA A 178 -9.89 -5.95 15.40
C ALA A 178 -10.44 -4.53 15.11
N PHE A 179 -10.13 -3.98 13.94
CA PHE A 179 -10.58 -2.66 13.52
C PHE A 179 -11.76 -2.66 12.55
N GLY A 180 -12.24 -3.84 12.12
CA GLY A 180 -13.36 -3.96 11.20
C GLY A 180 -13.04 -3.44 9.80
N LEU A 181 -11.88 -3.82 9.22
CA LEU A 181 -11.57 -3.49 7.83
C LEU A 181 -12.58 -4.11 6.88
N THR A 182 -13.05 -3.31 5.91
CA THR A 182 -13.96 -3.74 4.86
C THR A 182 -13.21 -4.42 3.71
N GLY A 183 -12.01 -3.95 3.37
CA GLY A 183 -11.20 -4.52 2.32
C GLY A 183 -9.80 -3.94 2.26
N ALA A 184 -8.92 -4.59 1.51
CA ALA A 184 -7.56 -4.11 1.31
C ALA A 184 -6.98 -4.55 -0.04
N SER A 185 -6.12 -3.69 -0.61
CA SER A 185 -5.15 -4.11 -1.61
C SER A 185 -3.98 -4.81 -0.92
N VAL A 186 -3.53 -5.92 -1.47
CA VAL A 186 -2.39 -6.68 -0.97
C VAL A 186 -1.23 -6.54 -1.94
N THR A 187 -0.09 -6.06 -1.43
CA THR A 187 1.13 -5.97 -2.23
C THR A 187 2.26 -6.83 -1.65
N ALA A 188 3.43 -6.71 -2.21
CA ALA A 188 4.59 -7.49 -1.78
C ALA A 188 4.90 -7.24 -0.27
N PRO A 189 5.28 -8.29 0.46
CA PRO A 189 5.48 -9.68 0.02
C PRO A 189 4.25 -10.60 0.21
N PHE A 190 3.07 -10.09 0.55
CA PHE A 190 1.98 -10.83 1.20
C PHE A 190 0.95 -11.47 0.25
N LYS A 191 1.02 -11.27 -1.08
CA LYS A 191 0.00 -11.76 -2.03
C LYS A 191 -0.26 -13.28 -1.97
N GLY A 192 0.79 -14.09 -1.79
CA GLY A 192 0.68 -15.54 -1.62
C GLY A 192 0.09 -15.92 -0.26
N ALA A 193 0.60 -15.34 0.82
CA ALA A 193 0.08 -15.58 2.16
C ALA A 193 -1.38 -15.15 2.32
N ALA A 194 -1.80 -14.07 1.66
CA ALA A 194 -3.20 -13.66 1.63
C ALA A 194 -4.07 -14.65 0.84
N PHE A 195 -3.55 -15.25 -0.24
CA PHE A 195 -4.24 -16.31 -0.97
C PHE A 195 -4.55 -17.52 -0.06
N GLU A 196 -3.63 -17.92 0.80
CA GLU A 196 -3.83 -19.02 1.75
C GLU A 196 -4.85 -18.69 2.87
N ARG A 197 -5.14 -17.42 3.10
CA ARG A 197 -6.04 -16.95 4.18
C ARG A 197 -7.47 -16.66 3.72
N VAL A 198 -7.72 -16.48 2.43
CA VAL A 198 -9.06 -16.21 1.93
C VAL A 198 -9.88 -17.49 1.74
N ALA A 199 -11.15 -17.46 2.14
CA ALA A 199 -12.03 -18.62 1.99
C ALA A 199 -12.35 -18.93 0.52
N THR A 200 -12.42 -17.87 -0.31
CA THR A 200 -12.70 -18.00 -1.75
C THR A 200 -11.92 -16.97 -2.54
N THR A 201 -11.58 -17.31 -3.78
CA THR A 201 -10.94 -16.38 -4.72
C THR A 201 -11.46 -16.61 -6.15
N ASP A 202 -11.17 -15.66 -7.04
CA ASP A 202 -11.46 -15.74 -8.47
C ASP A 202 -10.55 -16.79 -9.17
N ASP A 203 -10.84 -17.08 -10.44
CA ASP A 203 -10.08 -18.06 -11.23
C ASP A 203 -8.63 -17.62 -11.44
N VAL A 204 -8.40 -16.33 -11.60
CA VAL A 204 -7.06 -15.76 -11.75
C VAL A 204 -6.23 -15.97 -10.48
N GLY A 205 -6.79 -15.65 -9.32
CA GLY A 205 -6.14 -15.85 -8.02
C GLY A 205 -5.77 -17.33 -7.79
N ARG A 206 -6.68 -18.26 -8.11
CA ARG A 206 -6.42 -19.70 -8.02
C ARG A 206 -5.26 -20.15 -8.92
N ARG A 207 -5.22 -19.68 -10.16
CA ARG A 207 -4.17 -20.07 -11.12
C ARG A 207 -2.79 -19.52 -10.75
N ILE A 208 -2.75 -18.28 -10.26
CA ILE A 208 -1.48 -17.63 -9.88
C ILE A 208 -1.02 -18.08 -8.49
N GLY A 209 -1.94 -18.55 -7.61
CA GLY A 209 -1.66 -18.79 -6.21
C GLY A 209 -1.39 -17.49 -5.44
N ALA A 210 -2.05 -16.38 -5.83
CA ALA A 210 -1.86 -15.07 -5.21
C ALA A 210 -3.07 -14.17 -5.42
N VAL A 211 -3.44 -13.40 -4.39
CA VAL A 211 -4.45 -12.35 -4.47
C VAL A 211 -3.81 -10.99 -4.20
N ASN A 212 -4.24 -9.97 -4.91
CA ASN A 212 -3.83 -8.59 -4.67
C ASN A 212 -4.94 -7.73 -4.06
N THR A 213 -6.12 -8.32 -3.83
CA THR A 213 -7.29 -7.62 -3.28
C THR A 213 -8.05 -8.58 -2.39
N VAL A 214 -8.44 -8.09 -1.21
CA VAL A 214 -9.29 -8.83 -0.26
C VAL A 214 -10.46 -7.97 0.18
N ARG A 215 -11.60 -8.61 0.50
CA ARG A 215 -12.75 -7.96 1.16
C ARG A 215 -13.34 -8.86 2.23
N ARG A 216 -13.91 -8.24 3.24
CA ARG A 216 -14.67 -8.95 4.27
C ARG A 216 -16.03 -9.37 3.73
N CYS A 217 -16.44 -10.62 4.03
CA CYS A 217 -17.76 -11.15 3.71
C CYS A 217 -18.27 -11.96 4.90
N GLY A 218 -19.04 -11.31 5.77
CA GLY A 218 -19.41 -11.90 7.06
C GLY A 218 -18.16 -12.08 7.94
N GLU A 219 -17.92 -13.32 8.39
CA GLU A 219 -16.73 -13.67 9.17
C GLU A 219 -15.53 -14.05 8.30
N ASP A 220 -15.75 -14.31 7.02
CA ASP A 220 -14.73 -14.76 6.07
C ASP A 220 -14.10 -13.62 5.27
N TRP A 221 -12.96 -13.92 4.67
CA TRP A 221 -12.30 -13.08 3.68
C TRP A 221 -12.43 -13.70 2.28
N GLN A 222 -12.76 -12.86 1.31
CA GLN A 222 -12.72 -13.20 -0.12
C GLN A 222 -11.55 -12.49 -0.77
N GLY A 223 -10.91 -13.16 -1.75
CA GLY A 223 -9.80 -12.62 -2.51
C GLY A 223 -10.11 -12.51 -3.99
N MET A 224 -9.40 -11.64 -4.70
CA MET A 224 -9.31 -11.63 -6.15
C MET A 224 -7.94 -11.14 -6.62
N ASN A 225 -7.64 -11.35 -7.89
CA ASN A 225 -6.45 -10.81 -8.51
C ASN A 225 -6.81 -9.83 -9.63
N SER A 226 -6.70 -8.53 -9.34
CA SER A 226 -6.95 -7.46 -10.32
C SER A 226 -5.74 -7.10 -11.18
N ASP A 227 -4.54 -7.68 -10.91
CA ASP A 227 -3.33 -7.34 -11.67
C ASP A 227 -3.41 -7.81 -13.12
N VAL A 228 -3.96 -9.02 -13.38
CA VAL A 228 -4.09 -9.56 -14.73
C VAL A 228 -4.98 -8.70 -15.62
N PRO A 229 -6.23 -8.44 -15.26
CA PRO A 229 -7.07 -7.56 -16.06
C PRO A 229 -6.56 -6.11 -16.06
N GLY A 230 -5.93 -5.64 -14.98
CA GLY A 230 -5.33 -4.30 -14.91
C GLY A 230 -4.12 -4.14 -15.84
N PHE A 231 -3.35 -5.20 -16.07
CA PHE A 231 -2.26 -5.23 -17.05
C PHE A 231 -2.79 -5.20 -18.50
N LEU A 232 -3.82 -6.01 -18.79
CA LEU A 232 -4.36 -6.13 -20.13
C LEU A 232 -5.11 -4.90 -20.63
N GLU A 233 -5.91 -4.28 -19.78
CA GLU A 233 -6.81 -3.18 -20.17
C GLU A 233 -6.09 -2.05 -20.92
N PRO A 234 -5.00 -1.45 -20.40
CA PRO A 234 -4.29 -0.41 -21.12
C PRO A 234 -3.48 -0.91 -22.33
N LEU A 235 -3.15 -2.21 -22.38
CA LEU A 235 -2.39 -2.81 -23.47
C LEU A 235 -3.27 -3.10 -24.68
N THR A 236 -4.47 -3.66 -24.48
CA THR A 236 -5.35 -4.13 -25.56
C THR A 236 -5.81 -3.02 -26.50
N ASP A 237 -5.89 -1.79 -26.01
CA ASP A 237 -6.20 -0.61 -26.84
C ASP A 237 -5.06 -0.22 -27.81
N ARG A 238 -3.85 -0.77 -27.59
CA ARG A 238 -2.62 -0.40 -28.29
C ARG A 238 -1.99 -1.54 -29.08
N LEU A 239 -2.18 -2.77 -28.62
CA LEU A 239 -1.47 -3.93 -29.16
C LEU A 239 -2.30 -5.22 -28.98
N ALA A 240 -2.53 -5.95 -30.06
CA ALA A 240 -3.16 -7.26 -30.00
C ALA A 240 -2.16 -8.32 -29.52
N CYS A 241 -2.49 -9.07 -28.47
CA CYS A 241 -1.57 -10.07 -27.90
C CYS A 241 -1.39 -11.32 -28.76
N LYS A 242 -2.39 -11.68 -29.56
CA LYS A 242 -2.39 -12.95 -30.34
C LYS A 242 -1.22 -13.02 -31.31
N GLY A 243 -0.39 -14.04 -31.16
CA GLY A 243 0.76 -14.31 -32.03
C GLY A 243 2.00 -13.46 -31.76
N LEU A 244 1.98 -12.58 -30.73
CA LEU A 244 3.15 -11.82 -30.32
C LEU A 244 4.21 -12.71 -29.65
N ARG A 245 5.47 -12.34 -29.83
CA ARG A 245 6.58 -12.82 -29.00
C ARG A 245 6.77 -11.80 -27.87
N ALA A 246 6.46 -12.21 -26.66
CA ALA A 246 6.56 -11.32 -25.50
C ALA A 246 7.67 -11.77 -24.56
N THR A 247 8.46 -10.83 -24.07
CA THR A 247 9.46 -11.07 -23.03
C THR A 247 9.08 -10.33 -21.77
N VAL A 248 8.97 -11.07 -20.66
CA VAL A 248 8.67 -10.50 -19.33
C VAL A 248 9.92 -10.54 -18.46
N LEU A 249 10.42 -9.38 -18.09
CA LEU A 249 11.55 -9.23 -17.18
C LEU A 249 11.05 -9.25 -15.73
N GLY A 250 11.50 -10.23 -14.95
CA GLY A 250 11.11 -10.44 -13.57
C GLY A 250 10.38 -11.75 -13.34
N ALA A 251 10.23 -12.13 -12.07
CA ALA A 251 9.54 -13.35 -11.63
C ALA A 251 8.77 -13.14 -10.32
N GLY A 252 8.30 -11.91 -10.07
CA GLY A 252 7.43 -11.57 -8.94
C GLY A 252 5.96 -11.61 -9.30
N GLY A 253 5.09 -11.18 -8.39
CA GLY A 253 3.63 -11.17 -8.60
C GLY A 253 3.18 -10.41 -9.85
N ALA A 254 3.77 -9.24 -10.15
CA ALA A 254 3.47 -8.49 -11.36
C ALA A 254 3.94 -9.21 -12.64
N ALA A 255 5.09 -9.90 -12.58
CA ALA A 255 5.58 -10.70 -13.70
C ALA A 255 4.67 -11.91 -13.98
N ARG A 256 4.21 -12.59 -12.93
CA ARG A 256 3.23 -13.69 -13.06
C ARG A 256 1.92 -13.18 -13.68
N ALA A 257 1.41 -12.04 -13.22
CA ALA A 257 0.20 -11.44 -13.76
C ALA A 257 0.36 -11.08 -15.25
N ALA A 258 1.45 -10.41 -15.62
CA ALA A 258 1.74 -10.05 -17.00
C ALA A 258 1.94 -11.29 -17.91
N ALA A 259 2.71 -12.27 -17.45
CA ALA A 259 2.95 -13.50 -18.22
C ALA A 259 1.65 -14.29 -18.44
N LEU A 260 0.84 -14.49 -17.40
CA LEU A 260 -0.46 -15.17 -17.52
C LEU A 260 -1.38 -14.42 -18.50
N ALA A 261 -1.50 -13.10 -18.32
CA ALA A 261 -2.32 -12.26 -19.18
C ALA A 261 -1.95 -12.40 -20.68
N LEU A 262 -0.66 -12.38 -20.97
CA LEU A 262 -0.15 -12.49 -22.34
C LEU A 262 -0.34 -13.89 -22.92
N VAL A 263 -0.09 -14.95 -22.14
CA VAL A 263 -0.34 -16.33 -22.58
C VAL A 263 -1.83 -16.55 -22.89
N GLU A 264 -2.73 -16.09 -22.02
CA GLU A 264 -4.17 -16.15 -22.25
C GLU A 264 -4.61 -15.34 -23.47
N GLY A 265 -3.93 -14.21 -23.72
CA GLY A 265 -4.12 -13.41 -24.93
C GLY A 265 -3.58 -14.03 -26.21
N GLY A 266 -2.92 -15.20 -26.13
CA GLY A 266 -2.38 -15.95 -27.27
C GLY A 266 -0.98 -15.52 -27.71
N ALA A 267 -0.20 -14.86 -26.84
CA ALA A 267 1.21 -14.57 -27.07
C ALA A 267 2.11 -15.78 -26.74
N SER A 268 3.26 -15.88 -27.41
CA SER A 268 4.37 -16.71 -26.97
C SER A 268 5.19 -15.90 -25.94
N VAL A 269 5.34 -16.42 -24.73
CA VAL A 269 5.91 -15.63 -23.61
C VAL A 269 7.18 -16.27 -23.08
N ASP A 270 8.26 -15.49 -23.03
CA ASP A 270 9.51 -15.80 -22.36
C ASP A 270 9.61 -15.03 -21.03
N VAL A 271 9.79 -15.75 -19.92
CA VAL A 271 10.06 -15.17 -18.61
C VAL A 271 11.56 -15.12 -18.37
N CYS A 272 12.08 -13.93 -18.16
CA CYS A 272 13.52 -13.68 -17.97
C CYS A 272 13.78 -13.12 -16.58
N ALA A 273 14.55 -13.82 -15.74
CA ALA A 273 14.93 -13.32 -14.42
C ALA A 273 16.37 -13.68 -14.06
N ARG A 274 17.00 -12.89 -13.17
CA ARG A 274 18.36 -13.14 -12.69
C ARG A 274 18.51 -14.49 -11.95
N VAL A 275 17.44 -14.92 -11.29
CA VAL A 275 17.38 -16.21 -10.58
C VAL A 275 16.56 -17.16 -11.43
N LYS A 276 17.25 -18.08 -12.10
CA LYS A 276 16.64 -19.02 -13.06
C LYS A 276 15.50 -19.84 -12.46
N ALA A 277 15.66 -20.37 -11.25
CA ALA A 277 14.62 -21.14 -10.57
C ALA A 277 13.30 -20.37 -10.40
N ARG A 278 13.36 -19.04 -10.14
CA ARG A 278 12.15 -18.19 -10.07
C ARG A 278 11.51 -17.98 -11.45
N ALA A 279 12.34 -17.88 -12.50
CA ALA A 279 11.80 -17.82 -13.88
C ALA A 279 11.09 -19.12 -14.24
N GLU A 280 11.68 -20.29 -13.90
CA GLU A 280 11.10 -21.62 -14.10
C GLU A 280 9.77 -21.78 -13.38
N GLU A 281 9.70 -21.38 -12.11
CA GLU A 281 8.46 -21.39 -11.32
C GLU A 281 7.37 -20.52 -11.97
N THR A 282 7.71 -19.28 -12.34
CA THR A 282 6.77 -18.34 -12.95
C THR A 282 6.30 -18.84 -14.32
N ALA A 283 7.21 -19.33 -15.14
CA ALA A 283 6.89 -19.90 -16.46
C ALA A 283 5.97 -21.11 -16.34
N GLY A 284 6.26 -22.02 -15.40
CA GLY A 284 5.42 -23.20 -15.15
C GLY A 284 3.99 -22.86 -14.73
N VAL A 285 3.83 -21.90 -13.82
CA VAL A 285 2.50 -21.44 -13.36
C VAL A 285 1.70 -20.79 -14.50
N CYS A 286 2.36 -20.01 -15.36
CA CYS A 286 1.68 -19.22 -16.40
C CYS A 286 1.54 -19.95 -17.74
N GLY A 287 2.19 -21.10 -17.95
CA GLY A 287 2.26 -21.75 -19.26
C GLY A 287 3.20 -21.03 -20.25
N ALA A 288 4.19 -20.31 -19.72
CA ALA A 288 5.22 -19.59 -20.47
C ALA A 288 6.51 -20.41 -20.60
N GLN A 289 7.51 -19.89 -21.32
CA GLN A 289 8.84 -20.46 -21.42
C GLN A 289 9.85 -19.68 -20.60
N VAL A 290 11.01 -20.28 -20.31
CA VAL A 290 12.11 -19.59 -19.64
C VAL A 290 13.06 -19.03 -20.71
N GLY A 291 13.15 -17.71 -20.76
CA GLY A 291 14.06 -17.01 -21.66
C GLY A 291 15.44 -16.78 -21.05
N THR A 292 16.35 -16.31 -21.88
CA THR A 292 17.69 -15.87 -21.45
C THR A 292 17.64 -14.47 -20.86
N PHE A 293 18.52 -14.18 -19.88
CA PHE A 293 18.68 -12.84 -19.33
C PHE A 293 20.11 -12.33 -19.54
N PRO A 294 20.33 -11.20 -20.22
CA PRO A 294 19.34 -10.37 -20.91
C PRO A 294 18.72 -11.09 -22.11
N PRO A 295 17.50 -10.68 -22.56
CA PRO A 295 16.88 -11.22 -23.77
C PRO A 295 17.75 -11.00 -25.00
N VAL A 296 17.67 -11.94 -25.96
CA VAL A 296 18.41 -11.81 -27.22
C VAL A 296 17.77 -10.69 -28.05
N PRO A 297 18.58 -9.75 -28.64
CA PRO A 297 18.08 -8.76 -29.59
C PRO A 297 17.28 -9.41 -30.73
N GLY A 298 16.16 -8.80 -31.14
CA GLY A 298 15.27 -9.30 -32.19
C GLY A 298 14.39 -10.47 -31.79
N SER A 299 14.46 -10.94 -30.54
CA SER A 299 13.66 -12.11 -30.09
C SER A 299 12.26 -11.76 -29.61
N TRP A 300 11.91 -10.48 -29.48
CA TRP A 300 10.65 -10.03 -28.92
C TRP A 300 9.96 -8.94 -29.76
N ASP A 301 8.64 -8.90 -29.70
CA ASP A 301 7.79 -7.85 -30.25
C ASP A 301 7.26 -6.94 -29.13
N LEU A 302 7.09 -7.52 -27.91
CA LEU A 302 6.71 -6.84 -26.68
C LEU A 302 7.71 -7.15 -25.55
N LEU A 303 8.29 -6.14 -24.95
CA LEU A 303 9.10 -6.25 -23.73
C LEU A 303 8.33 -5.67 -22.54
N VAL A 304 8.17 -6.45 -21.48
CA VAL A 304 7.53 -6.02 -20.24
C VAL A 304 8.57 -5.96 -19.13
N ASN A 305 8.79 -4.79 -18.54
CA ASN A 305 9.58 -4.69 -17.31
C ASN A 305 8.67 -4.83 -16.09
N ALA A 306 8.68 -6.00 -15.47
CA ALA A 306 8.00 -6.29 -14.21
C ALA A 306 9.00 -6.40 -13.03
N THR A 307 10.18 -5.80 -13.16
CA THR A 307 11.17 -5.65 -12.08
C THR A 307 11.07 -4.27 -11.43
N PRO A 308 11.60 -4.06 -10.21
CA PRO A 308 11.69 -2.73 -9.61
C PRO A 308 12.84 -1.88 -10.19
N VAL A 309 13.58 -2.35 -11.20
CA VAL A 309 14.71 -1.61 -11.78
C VAL A 309 14.20 -0.36 -12.51
N GLY A 310 14.75 0.78 -12.19
CA GLY A 310 14.31 2.08 -12.71
C GLY A 310 13.34 2.83 -11.80
N THR A 311 12.92 2.23 -10.66
CA THR A 311 12.08 2.89 -9.65
C THR A 311 12.90 3.90 -8.83
N SER A 312 12.30 5.05 -8.50
CA SER A 312 12.86 6.02 -7.54
C SER A 312 13.17 5.33 -6.18
N PRO A 313 14.32 5.70 -5.52
CA PRO A 313 15.28 6.75 -5.89
C PRO A 313 16.32 6.32 -6.94
N LYS A 314 16.40 5.03 -7.32
CA LYS A 314 17.37 4.51 -8.31
C LYS A 314 16.83 4.58 -9.73
N SER A 315 16.40 5.79 -10.14
CA SER A 315 15.72 6.01 -11.42
C SER A 315 16.65 6.04 -12.65
N ASP A 316 17.96 6.11 -12.44
CA ASP A 316 18.98 6.20 -13.52
C ASP A 316 19.44 4.83 -14.02
N VAL A 317 18.76 3.76 -13.66
CA VAL A 317 19.07 2.39 -14.07
C VAL A 317 18.00 1.87 -15.03
N SER A 318 18.43 1.17 -16.08
CA SER A 318 17.56 0.42 -16.99
C SER A 318 17.80 -1.08 -16.80
N PRO A 319 16.75 -1.94 -16.87
CA PRO A 319 16.93 -3.38 -16.78
C PRO A 319 17.55 -3.97 -18.05
N MET A 320 17.59 -3.19 -19.15
CA MET A 320 18.08 -3.60 -20.45
C MET A 320 19.15 -2.62 -20.95
N PRO A 321 20.19 -3.09 -21.67
CA PRO A 321 21.04 -2.20 -22.44
C PRO A 321 20.27 -1.61 -23.63
N SER A 322 20.50 -0.33 -23.92
CA SER A 322 19.80 0.35 -25.03
C SER A 322 20.00 -0.32 -26.39
N SER A 323 21.16 -0.98 -26.62
CA SER A 323 21.44 -1.73 -27.83
C SER A 323 20.61 -2.99 -28.04
N ALA A 324 19.87 -3.44 -27.03
CA ALA A 324 18.97 -4.58 -27.12
C ALA A 324 17.48 -4.18 -27.21
N LEU A 325 17.21 -2.88 -27.34
CA LEU A 325 15.86 -2.32 -27.49
C LEU A 325 15.52 -2.16 -28.98
N ASP A 326 15.32 -3.27 -29.66
CA ASP A 326 15.11 -3.37 -31.10
C ASP A 326 13.73 -3.95 -31.50
N GLY A 327 12.85 -4.15 -30.52
CA GLY A 327 11.48 -4.61 -30.74
C GLY A 327 10.49 -3.47 -30.98
N GLY A 328 9.19 -3.82 -31.06
CA GLY A 328 8.13 -2.88 -31.41
C GLY A 328 7.58 -2.11 -30.22
N PHE A 329 7.43 -2.73 -29.04
CA PHE A 329 6.68 -2.16 -27.91
C PHE A 329 7.34 -2.48 -26.56
N VAL A 330 7.47 -1.48 -25.69
CA VAL A 330 7.98 -1.61 -24.32
C VAL A 330 6.91 -1.19 -23.32
N TYR A 331 6.51 -2.10 -22.44
CA TYR A 331 5.61 -1.83 -21.32
C TYR A 331 6.42 -1.89 -20.02
N ASP A 332 6.68 -0.71 -19.43
CA ASP A 332 7.38 -0.63 -18.15
C ASP A 332 6.39 -0.49 -16.99
N LEU A 333 6.29 -1.51 -16.13
CA LEU A 333 5.37 -1.47 -14.99
C LEU A 333 5.83 -0.55 -13.86
N VAL A 334 7.03 0.01 -13.95
CA VAL A 334 7.47 1.11 -13.07
C VAL A 334 6.67 2.36 -13.40
N TYR A 335 6.09 2.99 -12.38
CA TYR A 335 5.27 4.21 -12.53
C TYR A 335 5.91 5.46 -11.93
N ASN A 336 7.01 5.31 -11.19
CA ASN A 336 7.76 6.43 -10.61
C ASN A 336 9.27 6.23 -10.78
N PRO A 337 9.96 7.04 -11.62
CA PRO A 337 9.45 8.15 -12.43
C PRO A 337 8.62 7.69 -13.63
N ASN A 338 7.92 8.62 -14.25
CA ASN A 338 7.28 8.43 -15.56
C ASN A 338 7.57 9.64 -16.47
N PRO A 339 8.23 9.48 -17.65
CA PRO A 339 8.78 8.21 -18.16
C PRO A 339 10.02 7.73 -17.39
N THR A 340 10.23 6.40 -17.36
CA THR A 340 11.43 5.77 -16.81
C THR A 340 12.63 5.91 -17.75
N ARG A 341 13.84 5.56 -17.29
CA ARG A 341 15.01 5.47 -18.18
C ARG A 341 14.80 4.46 -19.31
N LEU A 342 14.27 3.28 -19.00
CA LEU A 342 13.94 2.25 -20.00
C LEU A 342 13.03 2.83 -21.09
N MET A 343 11.95 3.51 -20.71
CA MET A 343 11.01 4.10 -21.69
C MET A 343 11.68 5.15 -22.58
N ARG A 344 12.53 6.03 -22.00
CA ARG A 344 13.27 7.03 -22.81
C ARG A 344 14.23 6.38 -23.79
N GLU A 345 14.98 5.37 -23.33
CA GLU A 345 15.92 4.62 -24.19
C GLU A 345 15.18 3.85 -25.29
N ALA A 346 14.05 3.21 -24.97
CA ALA A 346 13.22 2.50 -25.94
C ALA A 346 12.63 3.45 -27.00
N ALA A 347 12.10 4.61 -26.60
CA ALA A 347 11.59 5.61 -27.52
C ALA A 347 12.68 6.14 -28.45
N ALA A 348 13.92 6.33 -27.96
CA ALA A 348 15.06 6.76 -28.76
C ALA A 348 15.47 5.70 -29.81
N GLN A 349 15.16 4.41 -29.57
CA GLN A 349 15.34 3.31 -30.54
C GLN A 349 14.12 3.08 -31.43
N GLY A 350 13.08 3.93 -31.35
CA GLY A 350 11.88 3.82 -32.18
C GLY A 350 10.79 2.89 -31.64
N CYS A 351 10.93 2.35 -30.43
CA CYS A 351 9.89 1.54 -29.80
C CYS A 351 8.72 2.41 -29.30
N ALA A 352 7.50 1.92 -29.47
CA ALA A 352 6.36 2.46 -28.74
C ALA A 352 6.46 2.11 -27.24
N THR A 353 5.96 2.97 -26.36
CA THR A 353 6.09 2.77 -24.92
C THR A 353 4.78 2.94 -24.17
N LEU A 354 4.60 2.17 -23.09
CA LEU A 354 3.49 2.27 -22.14
C LEU A 354 4.08 2.27 -20.73
N GLY A 355 3.60 3.15 -19.83
CA GLY A 355 4.06 3.24 -18.46
C GLY A 355 3.20 2.44 -17.48
N GLY A 356 3.74 2.21 -16.28
CA GLY A 356 3.07 1.43 -15.25
C GLY A 356 1.92 2.15 -14.53
N LEU A 357 1.77 3.45 -14.75
CA LEU A 357 0.70 4.23 -14.13
C LEU A 357 -0.67 3.77 -14.62
N GLU A 358 -0.79 3.45 -15.91
CA GLU A 358 -2.02 2.97 -16.52
C GLU A 358 -2.47 1.64 -15.91
N MET A 359 -1.55 0.69 -15.73
CA MET A 359 -1.84 -0.56 -15.02
C MET A 359 -2.23 -0.32 -13.56
N LEU A 360 -1.50 0.57 -12.87
CA LEU A 360 -1.77 0.90 -11.47
C LEU A 360 -3.19 1.45 -11.31
N VAL A 361 -3.64 2.33 -12.21
CA VAL A 361 -4.99 2.89 -12.21
C VAL A 361 -6.01 1.80 -12.53
N ALA A 362 -5.84 1.07 -13.63
CA ALA A 362 -6.81 0.06 -14.08
C ALA A 362 -7.07 -1.03 -13.01
N GLN A 363 -6.00 -1.54 -12.35
CA GLN A 363 -6.18 -2.53 -11.29
C GLN A 363 -6.87 -1.94 -10.04
N ALA A 364 -6.59 -0.67 -9.71
CA ALA A 364 -7.19 -0.01 -8.56
C ALA A 364 -8.68 0.35 -8.80
N GLU A 365 -9.05 0.72 -10.01
CA GLU A 365 -10.46 0.93 -10.39
C GLU A 365 -11.29 -0.36 -10.25
N ARG A 366 -10.72 -1.51 -10.62
CA ARG A 366 -11.35 -2.82 -10.44
C ARG A 366 -11.48 -3.20 -8.97
N GLN A 367 -10.49 -2.89 -8.13
CA GLN A 367 -10.57 -3.06 -6.68
C GLN A 367 -11.70 -2.23 -6.10
N PHE A 368 -11.75 -0.96 -6.48
CA PHE A 368 -12.79 -0.04 -6.03
C PHE A 368 -14.19 -0.53 -6.42
N GLU A 369 -14.38 -0.93 -7.68
CA GLU A 369 -15.64 -1.48 -8.17
C GLU A 369 -16.05 -2.73 -7.40
N TRP A 370 -15.10 -3.63 -7.12
CA TRP A 370 -15.38 -4.86 -6.37
C TRP A 370 -15.79 -4.60 -4.92
N TRP A 371 -15.22 -3.59 -4.28
CA TRP A 371 -15.59 -3.21 -2.90
C TRP A 371 -16.89 -2.44 -2.83
N THR A 372 -17.14 -1.55 -3.78
CA THR A 372 -18.23 -0.55 -3.69
C THR A 372 -19.45 -0.88 -4.54
N GLY A 373 -19.30 -1.82 -5.49
CA GLY A 373 -20.31 -2.14 -6.48
C GLY A 373 -20.45 -1.15 -7.64
N ALA A 374 -19.59 -0.12 -7.70
CA ALA A 374 -19.60 0.91 -8.76
C ALA A 374 -18.18 1.29 -9.17
N ARG A 375 -17.97 1.59 -10.45
CA ARG A 375 -16.69 2.14 -10.90
C ARG A 375 -16.49 3.56 -10.34
N PRO A 376 -15.23 3.96 -10.07
CA PRO A 376 -14.96 5.36 -9.74
C PRO A 376 -15.32 6.26 -10.92
N ALA A 377 -15.60 7.53 -10.64
CA ALA A 377 -15.85 8.51 -11.72
C ALA A 377 -14.61 8.62 -12.62
N ASP A 378 -14.86 8.86 -13.93
CA ASP A 378 -13.82 8.90 -14.95
C ASP A 378 -12.66 9.82 -14.55
N SER A 379 -11.45 9.37 -14.79
CA SER A 379 -10.20 10.06 -14.54
C SER A 379 -9.85 10.41 -13.09
N VAL A 380 -10.70 10.16 -12.10
CA VAL A 380 -10.44 10.52 -10.69
C VAL A 380 -9.15 9.84 -10.18
N PHE A 381 -9.00 8.55 -10.43
CA PHE A 381 -7.81 7.81 -9.99
C PHE A 381 -6.54 8.27 -10.70
N ALA A 382 -6.60 8.42 -12.01
CA ALA A 382 -5.47 8.89 -12.81
C ALA A 382 -5.05 10.32 -12.43
N THR A 383 -6.01 11.20 -12.15
CA THR A 383 -5.76 12.59 -11.71
C THR A 383 -5.10 12.61 -10.33
N ALA A 384 -5.64 11.85 -9.37
CA ALA A 384 -5.09 11.76 -8.02
C ALA A 384 -3.67 11.18 -8.02
N ALA A 385 -3.43 10.13 -8.82
CA ALA A 385 -2.10 9.52 -8.94
C ALA A 385 -1.06 10.48 -9.54
N ARG A 386 -1.41 11.19 -10.60
CA ARG A 386 -0.51 12.19 -11.23
C ARG A 386 -0.21 13.35 -10.28
N ALA A 387 -1.20 13.86 -9.57
CA ALA A 387 -1.02 14.93 -8.58
C ALA A 387 -0.07 14.49 -7.46
N TRP A 388 -0.26 13.27 -6.94
CA TRP A 388 0.60 12.72 -5.91
C TRP A 388 2.06 12.56 -6.38
N LEU A 389 2.29 12.05 -7.60
CA LEU A 389 3.61 11.88 -8.18
C LEU A 389 4.33 13.22 -8.42
N THR A 390 3.59 14.26 -8.80
CA THR A 390 4.15 15.62 -8.99
C THR A 390 4.57 16.21 -7.65
N ASP A 391 3.71 16.17 -6.64
CA ASP A 391 3.98 16.70 -5.29
C ASP A 391 5.18 16.00 -4.62
N THR A 392 5.33 14.68 -4.83
CA THR A 392 6.47 13.92 -4.32
C THR A 392 7.80 14.31 -4.98
N ARG A 393 7.79 14.61 -6.28
CA ARG A 393 8.98 15.10 -6.99
C ARG A 393 9.44 16.48 -6.51
N GLU A 394 8.51 17.39 -6.26
CA GLU A 394 8.80 18.75 -5.77
C GLU A 394 9.38 18.74 -4.35
N ARG A 395 9.09 17.74 -3.54
CA ARG A 395 9.62 17.58 -2.18
C ARG A 395 10.98 16.90 -2.08
N GLY A 396 11.58 16.49 -3.19
CA GLY A 396 12.92 15.92 -3.22
C GLY A 396 13.03 14.55 -2.55
N ALA A 397 12.02 13.71 -2.74
CA ALA A 397 12.02 12.33 -2.28
C ALA A 397 12.95 11.44 -3.11
#